data_5ce04a1e26daf1a524e4ca92600362a8
#
_entry.id   5ce04a1e26daf1a524e4ca92600362a8
#
_cell.length_a   1.000
_cell.length_b   1.000
_cell.length_c   1.000
_cell.angle_alpha   90.00
_cell.angle_beta   90.00
_cell.angle_gamma   90.00
#
_symmetry.space_group_name_H-M   'P 1'
#
loop_
_entity.id
_entity.type
_entity.pdbx_description
1 polymer ?
#
loop_
_entity_poly.entity_id
_entity_poly.type
_entity_poly.pdbx_seq_one_letter_code
_entity_poly.pdbx_strand_id
1 'polypeptide(L)'
;MKKKVLFICVHNSARSQMAAAWLNDICGDYFEAHSAGLEPGELNPLAVQVMDEVGIDISNNKTQAVFDVFKSGQFFPYVITVCDESEAAGCPIFPGVTYRLHWSFPDPSSLTGTYQQRLEGTRKIRDDIQARIEAWCDEVCAVDA
;
A
#
# COMPACT_ATOMS: atom_id res chain seq x y z
N MET A 1 10.44 18.92 4.44
CA MET A 1 10.84 17.50 4.47
C MET A 1 9.61 16.62 4.43
N LYS A 2 9.62 15.60 3.57
CA LYS A 2 8.47 14.71 3.45
C LYS A 2 8.40 13.73 4.61
N LYS A 3 7.19 13.44 5.06
CA LYS A 3 6.95 12.41 6.08
C LYS A 3 6.88 11.06 5.43
N LYS A 4 7.54 10.07 6.00
CA LYS A 4 7.54 8.70 5.46
C LYS A 4 6.32 7.93 5.94
N VAL A 5 5.69 7.22 5.01
CA VAL A 5 4.54 6.35 5.26
C VAL A 5 4.89 4.95 4.77
N LEU A 6 4.66 3.95 5.61
CA LEU A 6 4.87 2.56 5.24
C LEU A 6 3.53 1.85 5.14
N PHE A 7 3.21 1.34 3.96
CA PHE A 7 2.05 0.49 3.73
C PHE A 7 2.45 -0.97 3.82
N ILE A 8 1.71 -1.76 4.59
CA ILE A 8 2.02 -3.16 4.84
C ILE A 8 0.84 -4.05 4.45
N CYS A 9 1.11 -5.09 3.66
CA CYS A 9 0.17 -6.18 3.43
C CYS A 9 0.91 -7.51 3.62
N VAL A 10 0.30 -8.65 3.26
CA VAL A 10 0.93 -9.95 3.51
C VAL A 10 2.13 -10.16 2.58
N HIS A 11 1.91 -10.09 1.27
CA HIS A 11 2.92 -10.45 0.28
C HIS A 11 3.62 -9.28 -0.39
N ASN A 12 3.19 -8.05 -0.12
CA ASN A 12 3.69 -6.85 -0.82
C ASN A 12 3.54 -6.96 -2.35
N SER A 13 2.59 -7.77 -2.81
CA SER A 13 2.43 -8.08 -4.23
C SER A 13 1.43 -7.16 -4.93
N ALA A 14 0.45 -6.60 -4.22
CA ALA A 14 -0.60 -5.78 -4.82
C ALA A 14 -1.05 -4.62 -3.93
N ARG A 15 -1.78 -4.88 -2.84
CA ARG A 15 -2.45 -3.83 -2.03
C ARG A 15 -1.52 -2.74 -1.54
N SER A 16 -0.43 -3.10 -0.88
CA SER A 16 0.54 -2.13 -0.36
C SER A 16 1.29 -1.41 -1.48
N GLN A 17 1.59 -2.11 -2.59
CA GLN A 17 2.22 -1.51 -3.76
C GLN A 17 1.33 -0.44 -4.38
N MET A 18 0.05 -0.75 -4.57
CA MET A 18 -0.92 0.21 -5.13
C MET A 18 -1.14 1.39 -4.19
N ALA A 19 -1.24 1.14 -2.89
CA ALA A 19 -1.42 2.22 -1.91
C ALA A 19 -0.24 3.18 -1.90
N ALA A 20 0.99 2.66 -1.87
CA ALA A 20 2.19 3.50 -1.91
C ALA A 20 2.27 4.31 -3.21
N ALA A 21 1.96 3.68 -4.34
CA ALA A 21 1.97 4.34 -5.65
C ALA A 21 0.94 5.48 -5.70
N TRP A 22 -0.27 5.25 -5.21
CA TRP A 22 -1.30 6.30 -5.15
C TRP A 22 -0.89 7.45 -4.25
N LEU A 23 -0.33 7.17 -3.08
CA LEU A 23 0.06 8.24 -2.16
C LEU A 23 1.19 9.10 -2.74
N ASN A 24 2.17 8.47 -3.36
CA ASN A 24 3.25 9.20 -4.02
C ASN A 24 2.75 10.04 -5.20
N ASP A 25 1.71 9.58 -5.90
CA ASP A 25 1.12 10.31 -7.01
C ASP A 25 0.24 11.48 -6.52
N ILE A 26 -0.63 11.23 -5.55
CA ILE A 26 -1.64 12.19 -5.09
C ILE A 26 -1.05 13.22 -4.14
N CYS A 27 -0.23 12.77 -3.18
CA CYS A 27 0.31 13.60 -2.11
C CYS A 27 1.84 13.53 -2.01
N GLY A 28 2.51 13.32 -3.12
CA GLY A 28 3.97 13.18 -3.17
C GLY A 28 4.74 14.41 -2.69
N ASP A 29 4.10 15.57 -2.60
CA ASP A 29 4.72 16.79 -2.07
C ASP A 29 4.86 16.75 -0.54
N TYR A 30 4.01 16.00 0.14
CA TYR A 30 3.97 15.93 1.61
C TYR A 30 4.48 14.61 2.15
N PHE A 31 4.34 13.52 1.40
CA PHE A 31 4.65 12.18 1.86
C PHE A 31 5.59 11.44 0.90
N GLU A 32 6.43 10.60 1.49
CA GLU A 32 7.22 9.61 0.77
C GLU A 32 6.70 8.24 1.19
N ALA A 33 5.98 7.55 0.31
CA ALA A 33 5.36 6.28 0.62
C ALA A 33 6.24 5.10 0.22
N HIS A 34 6.30 4.12 1.10
CA HIS A 34 6.99 2.85 0.89
C HIS A 34 6.03 1.70 1.15
N SER A 35 6.35 0.51 0.70
CA SER A 35 5.53 -0.67 0.92
C SER A 35 6.37 -1.88 1.30
N ALA A 36 5.79 -2.79 2.07
CA ALA A 36 6.45 -4.02 2.50
C ALA A 36 5.40 -5.09 2.79
N GLY A 37 5.84 -6.34 2.95
CA GLY A 37 4.98 -7.46 3.25
C GLY A 37 5.49 -8.29 4.40
N LEU A 38 4.56 -8.96 5.09
CA LEU A 38 4.91 -9.91 6.16
C LEU A 38 5.66 -11.11 5.60
N GLU A 39 5.23 -11.59 4.43
CA GLU A 39 5.85 -12.69 3.69
C GLU A 39 5.96 -12.27 2.22
N PRO A 40 7.07 -11.63 1.80
CA PRO A 40 7.18 -11.11 0.45
C PRO A 40 7.02 -12.20 -0.61
N GLY A 41 6.15 -11.94 -1.59
CA GLY A 41 5.97 -12.77 -2.75
C GLY A 41 6.43 -12.07 -4.01
N GLU A 42 5.81 -12.41 -5.13
CA GLU A 42 6.08 -11.76 -6.41
C GLU A 42 5.04 -10.67 -6.68
N LEU A 43 5.46 -9.63 -7.40
CA LEU A 43 4.58 -8.55 -7.80
C LEU A 43 3.43 -9.10 -8.66
N ASN A 44 2.19 -8.76 -8.31
CA ASN A 44 1.00 -9.26 -8.99
C ASN A 44 0.87 -8.58 -10.37
N PRO A 45 0.87 -9.37 -11.47
CA PRO A 45 0.77 -8.79 -12.82
C PRO A 45 -0.51 -8.00 -13.07
N LEU A 46 -1.62 -8.38 -12.43
CA LEU A 46 -2.88 -7.63 -12.55
C LEU A 46 -2.78 -6.26 -11.89
N ALA A 47 -2.08 -6.18 -10.75
CA ALA A 47 -1.82 -4.90 -10.10
C ALA A 47 -0.99 -3.98 -10.99
N VAL A 48 0.06 -4.53 -11.62
CA VAL A 48 0.88 -3.79 -12.59
C VAL A 48 0.02 -3.24 -13.72
N GLN A 49 -0.84 -4.09 -14.29
CA GLN A 49 -1.68 -3.74 -15.42
C GLN A 49 -2.70 -2.64 -15.06
N VAL A 50 -3.40 -2.77 -13.94
CA VAL A 50 -4.41 -1.78 -13.57
C VAL A 50 -3.80 -0.44 -13.15
N MET A 51 -2.60 -0.44 -12.59
CA MET A 51 -1.90 0.82 -12.30
C MET A 51 -1.40 1.49 -13.56
N ASP A 52 -0.96 0.71 -14.55
CA ASP A 52 -0.57 1.25 -15.86
C ASP A 52 -1.74 1.95 -16.55
N GLU A 53 -2.96 1.42 -16.39
CA GLU A 53 -4.18 2.04 -16.95
C GLU A 53 -4.41 3.46 -16.45
N VAL A 54 -3.93 3.79 -15.28
CA VAL A 54 -4.07 5.13 -14.69
C VAL A 54 -2.76 5.93 -14.75
N GLY A 55 -1.81 5.48 -15.56
CA GLY A 55 -0.58 6.20 -15.82
C GLY A 55 0.52 6.01 -14.78
N ILE A 56 0.41 5.00 -13.92
CA ILE A 56 1.39 4.72 -12.88
C ILE A 56 2.09 3.40 -13.17
N ASP A 57 3.40 3.44 -13.38
CA ASP A 57 4.19 2.25 -13.68
C ASP A 57 4.84 1.71 -12.40
N ILE A 58 4.36 0.54 -11.95
CA ILE A 58 4.96 -0.18 -10.82
C ILE A 58 5.70 -1.45 -11.27
N SER A 59 5.86 -1.66 -12.59
CA SER A 59 6.42 -2.90 -13.15
C SER A 59 7.84 -3.21 -12.68
N ASN A 60 8.61 -2.18 -12.32
CA ASN A 60 9.99 -2.34 -11.86
C ASN A 60 10.12 -2.40 -10.33
N ASN A 61 9.00 -2.29 -9.62
CA ASN A 61 9.02 -2.38 -8.17
C ASN A 61 9.34 -3.79 -7.72
N LYS A 62 10.02 -3.88 -6.58
CA LYS A 62 10.35 -5.16 -5.96
C LYS A 62 9.54 -5.32 -4.68
N THR A 63 9.24 -6.55 -4.33
CA THR A 63 8.66 -6.85 -3.03
C THR A 63 9.76 -6.84 -1.97
N GLN A 64 9.41 -6.45 -0.75
CA GLN A 64 10.36 -6.48 0.36
C GLN A 64 9.68 -6.90 1.66
N ALA A 65 10.45 -7.47 2.57
CA ALA A 65 9.95 -7.92 3.85
C ALA A 65 9.84 -6.77 4.83
N VAL A 66 8.74 -6.72 5.58
CA VAL A 66 8.54 -5.72 6.62
C VAL A 66 9.64 -5.82 7.69
N PHE A 67 10.11 -7.03 7.99
CA PHE A 67 11.18 -7.23 8.97
C PHE A 67 12.54 -6.68 8.52
N ASP A 68 12.81 -6.69 7.21
CA ASP A 68 14.02 -6.07 6.66
C ASP A 68 13.94 -4.54 6.77
N VAL A 69 12.77 -3.97 6.51
CA VAL A 69 12.52 -2.53 6.69
C VAL A 69 12.68 -2.15 8.16
N PHE A 70 12.13 -2.96 9.06
CA PHE A 70 12.26 -2.78 10.51
C PHE A 70 13.73 -2.76 10.94
N LYS A 71 14.53 -3.73 10.45
CA LYS A 71 15.95 -3.84 10.79
C LYS A 71 16.81 -2.72 10.20
N SER A 72 16.35 -2.08 9.11
CA SER A 72 17.10 -1.00 8.46
C SER A 72 17.20 0.26 9.32
N GLY A 73 16.38 0.36 10.36
CA GLY A 73 16.36 1.52 11.24
C GLY A 73 15.67 2.76 10.65
N GLN A 74 15.00 2.61 9.50
CA GLN A 74 14.24 3.71 8.91
C GLN A 74 13.09 4.13 9.81
N PHE A 75 12.85 5.43 9.87
CA PHE A 75 11.81 6.02 10.69
C PHE A 75 10.54 6.26 9.86
N PHE A 76 9.42 5.67 10.30
CA PHE A 76 8.11 5.87 9.66
C PHE A 76 7.11 6.40 10.71
N PRO A 77 6.77 7.70 10.67
CA PRO A 77 5.74 8.21 11.59
C PRO A 77 4.36 7.62 11.33
N TYR A 78 4.11 7.17 10.09
CA TYR A 78 2.84 6.53 9.72
C TYR A 78 3.10 5.11 9.24
N VAL A 79 2.40 4.15 9.84
CA VAL A 79 2.39 2.75 9.39
C VAL A 79 0.93 2.36 9.17
N ILE A 80 0.59 1.99 7.95
CA ILE A 80 -0.78 1.67 7.54
C ILE A 80 -0.82 0.24 7.00
N THR A 81 -1.54 -0.64 7.70
CA THR A 81 -1.78 -1.99 7.20
C THR A 81 -2.99 -1.97 6.26
N VAL A 82 -2.88 -2.64 5.12
CA VAL A 82 -3.91 -2.66 4.07
C VAL A 82 -4.36 -4.08 3.73
N CYS A 83 -4.16 -5.01 4.66
CA CYS A 83 -4.58 -6.40 4.59
C CYS A 83 -5.74 -6.67 5.55
N ASP A 84 -6.14 -7.94 5.72
CA ASP A 84 -7.18 -8.29 6.67
C ASP A 84 -6.71 -8.05 8.12
N GLU A 85 -7.67 -7.80 9.02
CA GLU A 85 -7.36 -7.53 10.42
C GLU A 85 -6.56 -8.64 11.09
N SER A 86 -6.89 -9.91 10.82
CA SER A 86 -6.19 -11.06 11.37
C SER A 86 -4.73 -11.12 10.91
N GLU A 87 -4.48 -10.70 9.69
CA GLU A 87 -3.13 -10.65 9.11
C GLU A 87 -2.32 -9.47 9.65
N ALA A 88 -2.98 -8.34 9.87
CA ALA A 88 -2.35 -7.13 10.42
C ALA A 88 -1.78 -7.36 11.82
N ALA A 89 -2.34 -8.28 12.59
CA ALA A 89 -1.85 -8.61 13.93
C ALA A 89 -0.41 -9.13 13.95
N GLY A 90 0.09 -9.69 12.82
CA GLY A 90 1.47 -10.17 12.69
C GLY A 90 2.49 -9.07 12.41
N CYS A 91 2.06 -7.83 12.24
CA CYS A 91 2.97 -6.73 11.93
C CYS A 91 3.80 -6.33 13.15
N PRO A 92 5.14 -6.14 13.01
CA PRO A 92 5.95 -5.67 14.13
C PRO A 92 5.62 -4.24 14.50
N ILE A 93 5.93 -3.85 15.74
CA ILE A 93 5.77 -2.50 16.23
C ILE A 93 7.06 -1.73 15.93
N PHE A 94 6.99 -0.77 15.01
CA PHE A 94 8.14 0.06 14.67
C PHE A 94 8.37 1.13 15.75
N PRO A 95 9.63 1.36 16.15
CA PRO A 95 9.93 2.49 17.06
C PRO A 95 9.63 3.82 16.36
N GLY A 96 9.10 4.78 17.13
CA GLY A 96 8.86 6.12 16.63
C GLY A 96 7.62 6.29 15.76
N VAL A 97 6.79 5.26 15.65
CA VAL A 97 5.52 5.38 14.91
C VAL A 97 4.55 6.25 15.70
N THR A 98 4.10 7.34 15.08
CA THR A 98 3.11 8.26 15.68
C THR A 98 1.70 7.76 15.43
N TYR A 99 1.43 7.26 14.22
CA TYR A 99 0.12 6.80 13.80
C TYR A 99 0.19 5.40 13.22
N ARG A 100 -0.58 4.48 13.80
CA ARG A 100 -0.81 3.15 13.25
C ARG A 100 -2.25 3.08 12.80
N LEU A 101 -2.44 2.89 11.49
CA LEU A 101 -3.76 2.82 10.88
C LEU A 101 -3.97 1.46 10.23
N HIS A 102 -5.21 1.08 10.08
CA HIS A 102 -5.57 -0.15 9.39
C HIS A 102 -6.72 0.13 8.43
N TRP A 103 -6.49 -0.13 7.14
CA TRP A 103 -7.51 -0.04 6.09
C TRP A 103 -7.61 -1.40 5.42
N SER A 104 -8.74 -2.05 5.54
CA SER A 104 -8.94 -3.38 4.97
C SER A 104 -9.35 -3.29 3.50
N PHE A 105 -8.63 -4.03 2.64
CA PHE A 105 -8.97 -4.18 1.23
C PHE A 105 -8.91 -5.65 0.83
N PRO A 106 -9.79 -6.11 -0.10
CA PRO A 106 -9.70 -7.46 -0.61
C PRO A 106 -8.36 -7.72 -1.31
N ASP A 107 -7.88 -8.96 -1.20
CA ASP A 107 -6.63 -9.36 -1.87
C ASP A 107 -6.91 -9.67 -3.34
N PRO A 108 -6.31 -8.94 -4.30
CA PRO A 108 -6.49 -9.24 -5.71
C PRO A 108 -6.06 -10.67 -6.09
N SER A 109 -5.09 -11.23 -5.38
CA SER A 109 -4.62 -12.59 -5.65
C SER A 109 -5.63 -13.67 -5.25
N SER A 110 -6.64 -13.32 -4.44
CA SER A 110 -7.71 -14.23 -4.03
C SER A 110 -8.92 -14.20 -4.97
N LEU A 111 -8.92 -13.32 -5.96
CA LEU A 111 -10.01 -13.23 -6.92
C LEU A 111 -10.07 -14.48 -7.81
N THR A 112 -11.27 -14.93 -8.10
CA THR A 112 -11.52 -16.12 -8.92
C THR A 112 -12.32 -15.75 -10.17
N GLY A 113 -12.40 -16.69 -11.11
CA GLY A 113 -13.13 -16.50 -12.35
C GLY A 113 -12.22 -16.32 -13.56
N THR A 114 -12.77 -15.74 -14.63
CA THR A 114 -12.01 -15.49 -15.85
C THR A 114 -10.96 -14.39 -15.63
N TYR A 115 -10.02 -14.28 -16.55
CA TYR A 115 -9.04 -13.20 -16.54
C TYR A 115 -9.73 -11.84 -16.48
N GLN A 116 -10.78 -11.63 -17.29
CA GLN A 116 -11.51 -10.36 -17.31
C GLN A 116 -12.21 -10.08 -15.99
N GLN A 117 -12.80 -11.09 -15.37
CA GLN A 117 -13.44 -10.92 -14.06
C GLN A 117 -12.42 -10.53 -12.97
N ARG A 118 -11.25 -11.18 -12.98
CA ARG A 118 -10.18 -10.87 -12.04
C ARG A 118 -9.59 -9.49 -12.30
N LEU A 119 -9.47 -9.10 -13.57
CA LEU A 119 -8.97 -7.77 -13.94
C LEU A 119 -9.93 -6.68 -13.46
N GLU A 120 -11.23 -6.86 -13.67
CA GLU A 120 -12.24 -5.90 -13.20
C GLU A 120 -12.28 -5.80 -11.68
N GLY A 121 -12.15 -6.94 -10.98
CA GLY A 121 -12.07 -6.96 -9.52
C GLY A 121 -10.85 -6.21 -9.01
N THR A 122 -9.72 -6.36 -9.69
CA THR A 122 -8.49 -5.65 -9.34
C THR A 122 -8.63 -4.15 -9.61
N ARG A 123 -9.31 -3.75 -10.68
CA ARG A 123 -9.61 -2.33 -10.95
C ARG A 123 -10.44 -1.71 -9.83
N LYS A 124 -11.43 -2.45 -9.35
CA LYS A 124 -12.27 -1.99 -8.25
C LYS A 124 -11.45 -1.78 -6.97
N ILE A 125 -10.58 -2.73 -6.66
CA ILE A 125 -9.69 -2.62 -5.49
C ILE A 125 -8.76 -1.41 -5.65
N ARG A 126 -8.17 -1.23 -6.83
CA ARG A 126 -7.34 -0.05 -7.15
C ARG A 126 -8.10 1.24 -6.88
N ASP A 127 -9.34 1.33 -7.36
CA ASP A 127 -10.16 2.54 -7.23
C ASP A 127 -10.58 2.78 -5.78
N ASP A 128 -10.87 1.72 -5.03
CA ASP A 128 -11.21 1.82 -3.61
C ASP A 128 -10.00 2.31 -2.80
N ILE A 129 -8.81 1.82 -3.12
CA ILE A 129 -7.57 2.29 -2.50
C ILE A 129 -7.34 3.77 -2.82
N GLN A 130 -7.52 4.16 -4.09
CA GLN A 130 -7.41 5.56 -4.51
C GLN A 130 -8.32 6.47 -3.70
N ALA A 131 -9.58 6.10 -3.59
CA ALA A 131 -10.58 6.89 -2.86
C ALA A 131 -10.19 7.06 -1.39
N ARG A 132 -9.67 5.99 -0.76
CA ARG A 132 -9.24 6.04 0.64
C ARG A 132 -8.01 6.94 0.81
N ILE A 133 -7.06 6.85 -0.12
CA ILE A 133 -5.85 7.70 -0.11
C ILE A 133 -6.25 9.17 -0.27
N GLU A 134 -7.13 9.48 -1.22
CA GLU A 134 -7.59 10.85 -1.44
C GLU A 134 -8.26 11.43 -0.21
N ALA A 135 -9.14 10.67 0.42
CA ALA A 135 -9.82 11.11 1.64
C ALA A 135 -8.84 11.34 2.79
N TRP A 136 -7.87 10.46 2.95
CA TRP A 136 -6.86 10.59 3.99
C TRP A 136 -5.94 11.78 3.75
N CYS A 137 -5.54 12.00 2.51
CA CYS A 137 -4.72 13.15 2.14
C CYS A 137 -5.43 14.47 2.48
N ASP A 138 -6.71 14.57 2.13
CA ASP A 138 -7.50 15.78 2.43
C ASP A 138 -7.59 16.01 3.95
N GLU A 139 -7.79 14.95 4.70
CA GLU A 139 -7.91 14.99 6.16
C GLU A 139 -6.60 15.43 6.82
N VAL A 140 -5.48 14.82 6.44
CA VAL A 140 -4.17 15.08 7.04
C VAL A 140 -3.61 16.42 6.58
N CYS A 141 -3.73 16.78 5.32
CA CYS A 141 -3.24 18.06 4.79
C CYS A 141 -4.03 19.24 5.33
N ALA A 142 -5.33 19.07 5.58
CA ALA A 142 -6.17 20.11 6.18
C ALA A 142 -5.73 20.44 7.62
N VAL A 143 -5.26 19.44 8.36
CA VAL A 143 -4.77 19.64 9.73
C VAL A 143 -3.42 20.40 9.73
N ASP A 144 -2.57 20.12 8.74
CA ASP A 144 -1.24 20.72 8.64
C ASP A 144 -1.25 22.09 7.94
N ALA A 145 -2.37 22.48 7.36
CA ALA A 145 -2.52 23.79 6.72
C ALA A 145 -2.89 24.93 7.75
#